data_300a63c3d7c6f1d8b236bf415fc06c1e
#
_entry.id   300a63c3d7c6f1d8b236bf415fc06c1e
#
_cell.length_a   1.000
_cell.length_b   1.000
_cell.length_c   1.000
_cell.angle_alpha   90.00
_cell.angle_beta   90.00
_cell.angle_gamma   90.00
#
_symmetry.space_group_name_H-M   'P 1'
#
loop_
_entity.id
_entity.type
_entity.pdbx_description
1 polymer ?
#
loop_
_entity_poly.entity_id
_entity_poly.type
_entity_poly.pdbx_seq_one_letter_code
_entity_poly.pdbx_strand_id
1 'polypeptide(L)'
;MATSRFTLIAFLLIIPIHPVFSADDSFEYKVQTQLRFDDRSNREHRFQYRVRAYSSFHIPNSKWRIKAFGVTGNEFSSSYNTIDSDISNHFNLRHIYFKHTGALGSKTEIGVIPTYKGRVSSSGLAKDGWIKGARHVYAHSSKTKFEIVLGELEDDTANTALDAFKKLNYVELEMSSYINDVSSYEISLERMTQANFVRAEYRLFLEHSPIYSVELISRVSTSKTKIVIGIEDSLTLFRKDVGYYAYYSYVSDNFGARAELTEDFITTGHGLSIESDIALLNSKNWKAFARLDLFDQNSRFILGVGYTFG
;
A
#
# COMPACT_ATOMS: atom_id res chain seq x y z
N MET A 1 -10.56 -21.68 -29.17
CA MET A 1 -11.61 -21.01 -28.37
C MET A 1 -11.06 -19.93 -27.37
N ALA A 2 -9.85 -19.43 -27.56
CA ALA A 2 -9.21 -18.44 -26.65
C ALA A 2 -9.44 -16.96 -27.05
N THR A 3 -9.96 -16.69 -28.22
CA THR A 3 -10.05 -15.31 -28.78
C THR A 3 -11.24 -14.48 -28.30
N SER A 4 -12.29 -15.10 -27.74
CA SER A 4 -13.51 -14.37 -27.33
C SER A 4 -13.38 -13.69 -25.94
N ARG A 5 -12.47 -14.11 -25.07
CA ARG A 5 -12.36 -13.61 -23.70
C ARG A 5 -11.49 -12.35 -23.57
N PHE A 6 -10.52 -12.18 -24.46
CA PHE A 6 -9.68 -10.97 -24.51
C PHE A 6 -10.44 -9.70 -24.91
N THR A 7 -11.47 -9.86 -25.75
CA THR A 7 -12.26 -8.74 -26.25
C THR A 7 -13.12 -8.09 -25.16
N LEU A 8 -13.60 -8.86 -24.20
CA LEU A 8 -14.46 -8.34 -23.12
C LEU A 8 -13.70 -7.48 -22.11
N ILE A 9 -12.44 -7.82 -21.82
CA ILE A 9 -11.60 -7.10 -20.85
C ILE A 9 -11.07 -5.80 -21.45
N ALA A 10 -10.74 -5.79 -22.74
CA ALA A 10 -10.39 -4.58 -23.48
C ALA A 10 -11.56 -3.58 -23.54
N PHE A 11 -12.80 -4.06 -23.59
CA PHE A 11 -14.01 -3.22 -23.62
C PHE A 11 -14.29 -2.55 -22.26
N LEU A 12 -14.01 -3.22 -21.14
CA LEU A 12 -14.16 -2.64 -19.78
C LEU A 12 -13.16 -1.51 -19.50
N LEU A 13 -12.02 -1.49 -20.20
CA LEU A 13 -11.01 -0.42 -20.08
C LEU A 13 -11.33 0.82 -20.94
N ILE A 14 -12.23 0.70 -21.91
CA ILE A 14 -12.49 1.76 -22.91
C ILE A 14 -13.81 2.49 -22.65
N ILE A 15 -14.68 2.02 -21.75
CA ILE A 15 -15.91 2.75 -21.43
C ILE A 15 -15.50 4.02 -20.69
N PRO A 16 -15.57 5.21 -21.31
CA PRO A 16 -15.46 6.45 -20.57
C PRO A 16 -16.71 6.54 -19.68
N ILE A 17 -16.56 6.24 -18.42
CA ILE A 17 -17.59 6.55 -17.42
C ILE A 17 -17.59 8.08 -17.33
N HIS A 18 -18.38 8.73 -18.16
CA HIS A 18 -18.64 10.15 -17.99
C HIS A 18 -19.37 10.32 -16.66
N PRO A 19 -18.85 11.13 -15.73
CA PRO A 19 -19.54 11.41 -14.50
C PRO A 19 -20.84 12.16 -14.84
N VAL A 20 -21.98 11.52 -14.60
CA VAL A 20 -23.31 12.14 -14.74
C VAL A 20 -23.70 12.90 -13.45
N PHE A 21 -22.77 13.11 -12.55
CA PHE A 21 -23.04 13.82 -11.31
C PHE A 21 -22.48 15.24 -11.39
N SER A 22 -23.37 16.23 -11.17
CA SER A 22 -22.96 17.61 -10.91
C SER A 22 -21.97 17.61 -9.75
N ALA A 23 -20.86 18.32 -9.90
CA ALA A 23 -19.87 18.49 -8.87
C ALA A 23 -20.48 19.22 -7.67
N ASP A 24 -21.10 18.47 -6.78
CA ASP A 24 -21.34 18.93 -5.43
C ASP A 24 -19.99 18.76 -4.70
N ASP A 25 -19.40 19.84 -4.19
CA ASP A 25 -18.11 19.84 -3.48
C ASP A 25 -18.07 18.88 -2.27
N SER A 26 -19.20 18.25 -1.97
CA SER A 26 -19.36 17.31 -0.88
C SER A 26 -18.87 15.89 -1.17
N PHE A 27 -18.74 15.50 -2.46
CA PHE A 27 -18.39 14.13 -2.85
C PHE A 27 -17.22 14.07 -3.82
N GLU A 28 -16.17 13.36 -3.43
CA GLU A 28 -14.99 13.08 -4.23
C GLU A 28 -14.93 11.57 -4.53
N TYR A 29 -14.52 11.18 -5.73
CA TYR A 29 -14.27 9.80 -6.06
C TYR A 29 -13.01 9.65 -6.92
N LYS A 30 -12.44 8.44 -6.91
CA LYS A 30 -11.31 8.08 -7.75
C LYS A 30 -11.37 6.59 -8.05
N VAL A 31 -11.18 6.21 -9.31
CA VAL A 31 -11.09 4.81 -9.73
C VAL A 31 -9.74 4.57 -10.38
N GLN A 32 -9.08 3.49 -10.01
CA GLN A 32 -7.83 3.05 -10.60
C GLN A 32 -8.00 1.63 -11.14
N THR A 33 -7.60 1.41 -12.37
CA THR A 33 -7.58 0.09 -12.99
C THR A 33 -6.15 -0.30 -13.33
N GLN A 34 -5.83 -1.57 -13.21
CA GLN A 34 -4.54 -2.12 -13.59
C GLN A 34 -4.69 -3.49 -14.23
N LEU A 35 -3.85 -3.74 -15.24
CA LEU A 35 -3.60 -5.07 -15.80
C LEU A 35 -2.12 -5.39 -15.60
N ARG A 36 -1.81 -6.62 -15.21
CA ARG A 36 -0.42 -7.05 -15.07
C ARG A 36 -0.21 -8.50 -15.47
N PHE A 37 0.97 -8.75 -15.96
CA PHE A 37 1.58 -10.06 -16.03
C PHE A 37 2.42 -10.26 -14.77
N ASP A 38 2.26 -11.39 -14.06
CA ASP A 38 2.98 -11.75 -12.83
C ASP A 38 3.59 -13.14 -13.05
N ASP A 39 4.89 -13.19 -13.20
CA ASP A 39 5.68 -14.41 -13.38
C ASP A 39 6.54 -14.64 -12.13
N ARG A 40 6.53 -15.87 -11.60
CA ARG A 40 7.28 -16.26 -10.41
C ARG A 40 7.94 -17.62 -10.61
N SER A 41 9.15 -17.75 -10.09
CA SER A 41 9.91 -19.00 -10.19
C SER A 41 9.24 -20.23 -9.53
N ASN A 42 8.33 -20.00 -8.58
CA ASN A 42 7.69 -21.06 -7.78
C ASN A 42 6.24 -21.41 -8.22
N ARG A 43 5.75 -20.84 -9.31
CA ARG A 43 4.41 -21.10 -9.85
C ARG A 43 4.31 -20.68 -11.32
N GLU A 44 3.25 -21.11 -11.98
CA GLU A 44 2.92 -20.64 -13.33
C GLU A 44 2.64 -19.14 -13.37
N HIS A 45 2.98 -18.51 -14.49
CA HIS A 45 2.69 -17.11 -14.74
C HIS A 45 1.19 -16.84 -14.78
N ARG A 46 0.78 -15.64 -14.42
CA ARG A 46 -0.62 -15.23 -14.36
C ARG A 46 -0.85 -13.87 -14.98
N PHE A 47 -1.97 -13.74 -15.67
CA PHE A 47 -2.53 -12.45 -16.04
C PHE A 47 -3.53 -12.02 -14.97
N GLN A 48 -3.36 -10.81 -14.46
CA GLN A 48 -4.15 -10.33 -13.35
C GLN A 48 -4.69 -8.93 -13.63
N TYR A 49 -5.84 -8.63 -13.03
CA TYR A 49 -6.40 -7.28 -13.05
C TYR A 49 -6.73 -6.81 -11.65
N ARG A 50 -6.73 -5.49 -11.48
CA ARG A 50 -7.12 -4.82 -10.27
C ARG A 50 -7.97 -3.60 -10.58
N VAL A 51 -9.05 -3.45 -9.83
CA VAL A 51 -9.87 -2.23 -9.80
C VAL A 51 -9.89 -1.73 -8.36
N ARG A 52 -9.50 -0.49 -8.13
CA ARG A 52 -9.57 0.24 -6.87
C ARG A 52 -10.57 1.38 -7.00
N ALA A 53 -11.54 1.46 -6.12
CA ALA A 53 -12.52 2.53 -6.05
C ALA A 53 -12.42 3.23 -4.70
N TYR A 54 -12.20 4.52 -4.73
CA TYR A 54 -12.12 5.38 -3.56
C TYR A 54 -13.29 6.36 -3.58
N SER A 55 -13.91 6.58 -2.44
CA SER A 55 -14.88 7.66 -2.27
C SER A 55 -14.66 8.41 -0.98
N SER A 56 -15.02 9.68 -0.98
CA SER A 56 -14.92 10.58 0.16
C SER A 56 -16.12 11.50 0.15
N PHE A 57 -16.92 11.43 1.20
CA PHE A 57 -18.09 12.32 1.42
C PHE A 57 -17.77 13.30 2.55
N HIS A 58 -17.86 14.60 2.27
CA HIS A 58 -17.67 15.64 3.26
C HIS A 58 -18.98 15.88 4.01
N ILE A 59 -18.96 15.77 5.34
CA ILE A 59 -20.16 16.06 6.17
C ILE A 59 -20.33 17.58 6.25
N PRO A 60 -21.47 18.12 5.79
CA PRO A 60 -21.68 19.56 5.76
C PRO A 60 -21.45 20.23 7.11
N ASN A 61 -20.85 21.42 7.10
CA ASN A 61 -20.55 22.23 8.28
C ASN A 61 -19.66 21.53 9.32
N SER A 62 -18.87 20.55 8.93
CA SER A 62 -17.98 19.83 9.84
C SER A 62 -16.58 19.61 9.23
N LYS A 63 -15.63 19.22 10.08
CA LYS A 63 -14.29 18.77 9.65
C LYS A 63 -14.22 17.25 9.46
N TRP A 64 -15.36 16.58 9.44
CA TRP A 64 -15.47 15.15 9.28
C TRP A 64 -15.75 14.78 7.82
N ARG A 65 -15.18 13.66 7.41
CA ARG A 65 -15.44 13.00 6.13
C ARG A 65 -15.72 11.53 6.37
N ILE A 66 -16.63 10.96 5.59
CA ILE A 66 -16.77 9.50 5.47
C ILE A 66 -15.94 9.07 4.28
N LYS A 67 -15.08 8.09 4.48
CA LYS A 67 -14.27 7.52 3.41
C LYS A 67 -14.59 6.06 3.23
N ALA A 68 -14.65 5.62 1.96
CA ALA A 68 -14.80 4.22 1.62
C ALA A 68 -13.81 3.82 0.53
N PHE A 69 -13.40 2.55 0.57
CA PHE A 69 -12.48 1.97 -0.38
C PHE A 69 -12.88 0.54 -0.70
N GLY A 70 -13.17 0.28 -1.98
CA GLY A 70 -13.42 -1.04 -2.52
C GLY A 70 -12.32 -1.45 -3.49
N VAL A 71 -12.00 -2.73 -3.51
CA VAL A 71 -10.97 -3.25 -4.40
C VAL A 71 -11.21 -4.73 -4.74
N THR A 72 -10.73 -5.14 -5.91
CA THR A 72 -10.70 -6.54 -6.34
C THR A 72 -9.79 -7.39 -5.44
N GLY A 73 -9.85 -8.72 -5.60
CA GLY A 73 -9.08 -9.68 -4.80
C GLY A 73 -9.71 -9.95 -3.44
N ASN A 74 -9.31 -11.03 -2.81
CA ASN A 74 -9.88 -11.48 -1.54
C ASN A 74 -8.86 -11.66 -0.42
N GLU A 75 -7.57 -11.48 -0.68
CA GLU A 75 -6.51 -11.65 0.31
C GLU A 75 -6.14 -10.31 0.97
N PHE A 76 -5.75 -10.33 2.22
CA PHE A 76 -5.28 -9.15 2.93
C PHE A 76 -4.11 -8.46 2.21
N SER A 77 -3.12 -9.23 1.80
CA SER A 77 -1.90 -8.76 1.14
C SER A 77 -2.01 -8.59 -0.37
N SER A 78 -3.09 -9.10 -1.00
CA SER A 78 -3.28 -9.05 -2.45
C SER A 78 -4.65 -8.52 -2.84
N SER A 79 -4.66 -7.63 -3.80
CA SER A 79 -5.86 -6.98 -4.35
C SER A 79 -6.09 -7.27 -5.83
N TYR A 80 -5.51 -8.35 -6.35
CA TYR A 80 -5.64 -8.74 -7.75
C TYR A 80 -6.52 -9.95 -7.92
N ASN A 81 -7.36 -9.92 -8.94
CA ASN A 81 -8.02 -11.09 -9.50
C ASN A 81 -7.17 -11.68 -10.63
N THR A 82 -7.21 -13.00 -10.80
CA THR A 82 -6.53 -13.71 -11.89
C THR A 82 -7.49 -13.94 -13.04
N ILE A 83 -7.02 -13.82 -14.28
CA ILE A 83 -7.82 -13.95 -15.52
C ILE A 83 -7.79 -15.38 -16.08
N ASP A 84 -6.88 -16.24 -15.59
CA ASP A 84 -6.68 -17.61 -16.07
C ASP A 84 -7.84 -18.57 -15.68
N SER A 85 -7.69 -19.87 -15.88
CA SER A 85 -8.73 -20.88 -15.70
C SER A 85 -9.43 -20.88 -14.35
N ASP A 86 -8.74 -20.45 -13.30
CA ASP A 86 -9.27 -20.28 -11.94
C ASP A 86 -9.65 -18.81 -11.70
N ILE A 87 -10.61 -18.30 -12.48
CA ILE A 87 -11.05 -16.91 -12.40
C ILE A 87 -11.64 -16.63 -11.04
N SER A 88 -10.97 -15.77 -10.28
CA SER A 88 -11.53 -15.14 -9.11
C SER A 88 -12.08 -13.75 -9.49
N ASN A 89 -13.37 -13.52 -9.22
CA ASN A 89 -14.05 -12.25 -9.51
C ASN A 89 -14.51 -11.59 -8.20
N HIS A 90 -13.57 -11.35 -7.30
CA HIS A 90 -13.86 -10.69 -6.03
C HIS A 90 -13.77 -9.18 -6.19
N PHE A 91 -14.73 -8.48 -5.60
CA PHE A 91 -14.66 -7.05 -5.35
C PHE A 91 -15.23 -6.79 -3.97
N ASN A 92 -14.41 -6.30 -3.04
CA ASN A 92 -14.75 -6.17 -1.63
C ASN A 92 -14.61 -4.72 -1.17
N LEU A 93 -15.54 -4.27 -0.36
CA LEU A 93 -15.41 -3.03 0.41
C LEU A 93 -14.48 -3.33 1.60
N ARG A 94 -13.24 -2.81 1.55
CA ARG A 94 -12.22 -3.10 2.55
C ARG A 94 -12.10 -2.03 3.62
N HIS A 95 -12.39 -0.77 3.29
CA HIS A 95 -12.38 0.32 4.26
C HIS A 95 -13.71 1.07 4.24
N ILE A 96 -14.19 1.40 5.43
CA ILE A 96 -15.22 2.41 5.66
C ILE A 96 -14.95 3.05 7.02
N TYR A 97 -14.70 4.35 7.03
CA TYR A 97 -14.31 5.03 8.25
C TYR A 97 -14.64 6.53 8.23
N PHE A 98 -14.81 7.08 9.41
CA PHE A 98 -14.88 8.51 9.64
C PHE A 98 -13.47 9.08 9.77
N LYS A 99 -13.19 10.18 9.10
CA LYS A 99 -11.94 10.92 9.17
C LYS A 99 -12.19 12.36 9.59
N HIS A 100 -11.60 12.77 10.70
CA HIS A 100 -11.50 14.16 11.13
C HIS A 100 -10.13 14.73 10.80
N THR A 101 -10.06 15.98 10.33
CA THR A 101 -8.80 16.69 10.10
C THR A 101 -8.74 17.91 10.98
N GLY A 102 -7.75 17.96 11.87
CA GLY A 102 -7.50 19.05 12.81
C GLY A 102 -6.41 20.01 12.34
N ALA A 103 -5.95 20.85 13.26
CA ALA A 103 -4.86 21.79 13.02
C ALA A 103 -3.53 21.07 12.76
N LEU A 104 -2.61 21.74 12.04
CA LEU A 104 -1.25 21.27 11.72
C LEU A 104 -1.19 19.90 11.05
N GLY A 105 -2.31 19.41 10.49
CA GLY A 105 -2.41 18.09 9.91
C GLY A 105 -2.65 16.94 10.91
N SER A 106 -3.08 17.26 12.14
CA SER A 106 -3.63 16.26 13.06
C SER A 106 -4.86 15.60 12.45
N LYS A 107 -5.02 14.30 12.68
CA LYS A 107 -6.17 13.56 12.14
C LYS A 107 -6.64 12.48 13.10
N THR A 108 -7.93 12.18 13.03
CA THR A 108 -8.54 11.02 13.72
C THR A 108 -9.29 10.20 12.69
N GLU A 109 -9.11 8.89 12.69
CA GLU A 109 -9.77 7.94 11.82
C GLU A 109 -10.41 6.86 12.67
N ILE A 110 -11.69 6.51 12.45
CA ILE A 110 -12.44 5.54 13.25
C ILE A 110 -13.30 4.70 12.32
N GLY A 111 -13.20 3.37 12.45
CA GLY A 111 -13.94 2.39 11.64
C GLY A 111 -13.03 1.31 11.10
N VAL A 112 -13.27 0.87 9.86
CA VAL A 112 -12.33 -0.01 9.15
C VAL A 112 -11.35 0.86 8.37
N ILE A 113 -10.20 1.13 8.99
CA ILE A 113 -9.20 2.08 8.51
C ILE A 113 -8.11 1.40 7.67
N PRO A 114 -7.43 2.12 6.76
CA PRO A 114 -6.31 1.57 6.01
C PRO A 114 -5.11 1.27 6.91
N THR A 115 -4.39 0.21 6.59
CA THR A 115 -3.16 -0.19 7.29
C THR A 115 -1.99 0.73 6.98
N TYR A 116 -1.84 1.09 5.74
CA TYR A 116 -0.66 1.69 5.12
C TYR A 116 0.27 2.42 6.10
N LYS A 117 1.35 1.77 6.43
CA LYS A 117 2.40 2.20 7.33
C LYS A 117 3.77 1.84 6.76
N GLY A 118 4.75 2.68 7.07
CA GLY A 118 6.07 2.56 6.53
C GLY A 118 6.20 3.29 5.19
N ARG A 119 7.34 3.90 4.97
CA ARG A 119 7.66 4.61 3.74
C ARG A 119 8.43 3.73 2.79
N VAL A 120 9.13 2.75 3.33
CA VAL A 120 9.80 1.73 2.53
C VAL A 120 8.79 0.64 2.23
N SER A 121 8.52 0.36 0.95
CA SER A 121 7.46 -0.55 0.54
C SER A 121 7.60 -1.94 1.14
N SER A 122 8.83 -2.43 1.26
CA SER A 122 9.12 -3.75 1.83
C SER A 122 8.84 -3.90 3.33
N SER A 123 8.53 -2.83 4.02
CA SER A 123 8.29 -2.82 5.46
C SER A 123 6.89 -2.41 5.85
N GLY A 124 6.20 -1.70 4.97
CA GLY A 124 4.82 -1.29 5.17
C GLY A 124 3.87 -2.47 5.21
N LEU A 125 2.83 -2.38 6.05
CA LEU A 125 1.71 -3.29 5.96
C LEU A 125 1.02 -3.15 4.60
N ALA A 126 0.37 -4.20 4.14
CA ALA A 126 -0.29 -4.23 2.84
C ALA A 126 -1.20 -3.01 2.65
N LYS A 127 -0.95 -2.26 1.58
CA LYS A 127 -1.59 -0.97 1.29
C LYS A 127 -3.11 -1.03 1.19
N ASP A 128 -3.62 -2.15 0.69
CA ASP A 128 -5.03 -2.43 0.55
C ASP A 128 -5.57 -3.29 1.72
N GLY A 129 -4.74 -3.55 2.76
CA GLY A 129 -5.13 -4.18 4.01
C GLY A 129 -5.96 -3.25 4.91
N TRP A 130 -6.51 -3.77 5.99
CA TRP A 130 -7.42 -3.04 6.89
C TRP A 130 -7.12 -3.30 8.36
N ILE A 131 -7.47 -2.32 9.20
CA ILE A 131 -7.51 -2.43 10.65
C ILE A 131 -8.91 -2.02 11.09
N LYS A 132 -9.60 -2.86 11.85
CA LYS A 132 -10.88 -2.51 12.49
C LYS A 132 -10.55 -1.78 13.79
N GLY A 133 -10.74 -0.46 13.84
CA GLY A 133 -10.34 0.29 15.03
C GLY A 133 -10.24 1.80 14.83
N ALA A 134 -9.25 2.40 15.47
CA ALA A 134 -9.04 3.84 15.45
C ALA A 134 -7.56 4.21 15.32
N ARG A 135 -7.33 5.34 14.69
CA ARG A 135 -6.03 6.01 14.57
C ARG A 135 -6.15 7.46 14.96
N HIS A 136 -5.22 7.94 15.76
CA HIS A 136 -5.07 9.37 16.02
C HIS A 136 -3.64 9.81 15.74
N VAL A 137 -3.48 10.82 14.89
CA VAL A 137 -2.22 11.51 14.63
C VAL A 137 -2.28 12.87 15.29
N TYR A 138 -1.45 13.09 16.27
CA TYR A 138 -1.24 14.38 16.90
C TYR A 138 -0.03 15.08 16.26
N ALA A 139 -0.27 16.18 15.56
CA ALA A 139 0.81 17.01 15.05
C ALA A 139 1.26 17.98 16.13
N HIS A 140 2.39 17.68 16.78
CA HIS A 140 3.01 18.55 17.78
C HIS A 140 3.56 19.83 17.13
N SER A 141 4.11 19.70 15.94
CA SER A 141 4.60 20.80 15.10
C SER A 141 4.45 20.46 13.62
N SER A 142 4.87 21.36 12.75
CA SER A 142 4.96 21.08 11.31
C SER A 142 5.96 19.94 10.99
N LYS A 143 6.93 19.71 11.86
CA LYS A 143 8.01 18.73 11.67
C LYS A 143 7.78 17.43 12.46
N THR A 144 7.11 17.47 13.62
CA THR A 144 7.01 16.32 14.53
C THR A 144 5.56 15.88 14.71
N LYS A 145 5.31 14.58 14.56
CA LYS A 145 4.01 13.96 14.76
C LYS A 145 4.14 12.74 15.67
N PHE A 146 3.08 12.51 16.44
CA PHE A 146 2.88 11.29 17.23
C PHE A 146 1.63 10.60 16.69
N GLU A 147 1.68 9.30 16.58
CA GLU A 147 0.55 8.51 16.13
C GLU A 147 0.27 7.37 17.09
N ILE A 148 -1.00 7.12 17.36
CA ILE A 148 -1.49 5.94 18.03
C ILE A 148 -2.50 5.23 17.15
N VAL A 149 -2.37 3.91 17.03
CA VAL A 149 -3.36 3.04 16.39
C VAL A 149 -3.76 1.95 17.35
N LEU A 150 -5.06 1.72 17.44
CA LEU A 150 -5.65 0.67 18.27
C LEU A 150 -6.67 -0.09 17.42
N GLY A 151 -6.59 -1.42 17.36
CA GLY A 151 -7.53 -2.15 16.55
C GLY A 151 -7.33 -3.66 16.50
N GLU A 152 -8.11 -4.26 15.65
CA GLU A 152 -8.01 -5.65 15.22
C GLU A 152 -7.33 -5.71 13.86
N LEU A 153 -6.28 -6.49 13.77
CA LEU A 153 -5.54 -6.80 12.56
C LEU A 153 -5.48 -8.32 12.41
N GLU A 154 -6.08 -8.84 11.37
CA GLU A 154 -6.09 -10.27 11.04
C GLU A 154 -5.74 -10.47 9.57
N ASP A 155 -5.08 -11.58 9.28
CA ASP A 155 -4.85 -12.04 7.90
C ASP A 155 -6.06 -12.83 7.40
N ASP A 156 -7.20 -12.16 7.42
CA ASP A 156 -8.47 -12.71 6.98
C ASP A 156 -8.71 -12.42 5.49
N THR A 157 -9.74 -13.05 4.97
CA THR A 157 -10.22 -12.75 3.62
C THR A 157 -10.97 -11.42 3.61
N ALA A 158 -10.91 -10.69 2.49
CA ALA A 158 -11.44 -9.34 2.38
C ALA A 158 -12.96 -9.23 2.58
N ASN A 159 -13.71 -10.32 2.41
CA ASN A 159 -15.16 -10.37 2.69
C ASN A 159 -15.49 -10.25 4.19
N THR A 160 -14.52 -10.48 5.08
CA THR A 160 -14.68 -10.33 6.53
C THR A 160 -14.21 -8.96 7.05
N ALA A 161 -13.72 -8.08 6.18
CA ALA A 161 -13.19 -6.78 6.57
C ALA A 161 -14.20 -5.93 7.35
N LEU A 162 -15.50 -6.06 7.05
CA LEU A 162 -16.58 -5.32 7.71
C LEU A 162 -17.25 -6.09 8.87
N ASP A 163 -16.77 -7.27 9.22
CA ASP A 163 -17.29 -8.00 10.37
C ASP A 163 -17.09 -7.21 11.66
N ALA A 164 -17.91 -7.54 12.66
CA ALA A 164 -17.82 -6.91 13.96
C ALA A 164 -16.43 -7.07 14.58
N PHE A 165 -15.98 -6.04 15.30
CA PHE A 165 -14.76 -6.05 16.10
C PHE A 165 -14.83 -7.18 17.15
N LYS A 166 -13.82 -8.02 17.20
CA LYS A 166 -13.77 -9.21 18.08
C LYS A 166 -12.69 -9.07 19.16
N LYS A 167 -11.51 -8.55 18.82
CA LYS A 167 -10.37 -8.52 19.74
C LYS A 167 -9.43 -7.36 19.44
N LEU A 168 -8.80 -6.82 20.49
CA LEU A 168 -7.71 -5.85 20.38
C LEU A 168 -6.38 -6.61 20.30
N ASN A 169 -5.84 -6.76 19.09
CA ASN A 169 -4.58 -7.47 18.83
C ASN A 169 -3.56 -6.63 18.05
N TYR A 170 -3.90 -5.38 17.74
CA TYR A 170 -3.01 -4.41 17.13
C TYR A 170 -2.97 -3.12 17.93
N VAL A 171 -1.79 -2.75 18.37
CA VAL A 171 -1.49 -1.49 19.05
C VAL A 171 -0.20 -0.96 18.47
N GLU A 172 -0.20 0.32 18.08
CA GLU A 172 1.00 0.99 17.59
C GLU A 172 1.13 2.37 18.20
N LEU A 173 2.34 2.70 18.62
CA LEU A 173 2.76 4.03 19.03
C LEU A 173 3.91 4.44 18.12
N GLU A 174 3.77 5.54 17.42
CA GLU A 174 4.77 6.03 16.48
C GLU A 174 5.10 7.49 16.74
N MET A 175 6.37 7.83 16.57
CA MET A 175 6.86 9.19 16.49
C MET A 175 7.61 9.37 15.17
N SER A 176 7.25 10.39 14.41
CA SER A 176 7.95 10.79 13.20
C SER A 176 8.39 12.25 13.28
N SER A 177 9.62 12.56 12.82
CA SER A 177 10.12 13.93 12.83
C SER A 177 11.12 14.17 11.70
N TYR A 178 11.14 15.41 11.19
CA TYR A 178 12.26 15.93 10.42
C TYR A 178 13.34 16.42 11.37
N ILE A 179 14.57 15.92 11.22
CA ILE A 179 15.75 16.43 11.95
C ILE A 179 16.12 17.80 11.39
N ASN A 180 16.11 17.89 10.07
CA ASN A 180 16.36 19.09 9.27
C ASN A 180 15.61 18.98 7.93
N ASP A 181 15.90 19.85 6.98
CA ASP A 181 15.20 19.86 5.69
C ASP A 181 15.63 18.70 4.76
N VAL A 182 16.75 18.05 5.07
CA VAL A 182 17.30 16.93 4.28
C VAL A 182 17.21 15.57 4.95
N SER A 183 16.67 15.47 6.17
CA SER A 183 16.55 14.17 6.83
C SER A 183 15.36 14.06 7.76
N SER A 184 14.83 12.86 7.86
CA SER A 184 13.73 12.51 8.76
C SER A 184 13.92 11.13 9.37
N TYR A 185 13.30 10.91 10.51
CA TYR A 185 13.21 9.60 11.14
C TYR A 185 11.79 9.27 11.56
N GLU A 186 11.56 7.98 11.78
CA GLU A 186 10.32 7.42 12.28
C GLU A 186 10.67 6.27 13.22
N ILE A 187 10.07 6.24 14.38
CA ILE A 187 10.26 5.17 15.38
C ILE A 187 8.88 4.71 15.83
N SER A 188 8.63 3.41 15.85
CA SER A 188 7.39 2.84 16.38
C SER A 188 7.61 1.66 17.31
N LEU A 189 6.66 1.51 18.23
CA LEU A 189 6.46 0.34 19.06
C LEU A 189 5.15 -0.30 18.62
N GLU A 190 5.20 -1.55 18.20
CA GLU A 190 4.06 -2.24 17.62
C GLU A 190 3.80 -3.54 18.39
N ARG A 191 2.54 -3.74 18.81
CA ARG A 191 2.02 -5.06 19.14
C ARG A 191 1.14 -5.52 17.98
N MET A 192 1.53 -6.59 17.32
CA MET A 192 0.82 -7.12 16.16
C MET A 192 0.51 -8.58 16.38
N THR A 193 -0.78 -8.91 16.38
CA THR A 193 -1.28 -10.26 16.69
C THR A 193 -0.77 -10.76 18.04
N GLN A 194 0.27 -11.55 18.09
CA GLN A 194 0.84 -12.11 19.33
C GLN A 194 2.31 -11.73 19.55
N ALA A 195 2.84 -10.80 18.77
CA ALA A 195 4.24 -10.39 18.84
C ALA A 195 4.39 -8.88 19.05
N ASN A 196 5.53 -8.50 19.66
CA ASN A 196 5.90 -7.10 19.83
C ASN A 196 7.10 -6.79 18.94
N PHE A 197 7.04 -5.62 18.28
CA PHE A 197 8.07 -5.14 17.37
C PHE A 197 8.50 -3.72 17.75
N VAL A 198 9.76 -3.43 17.50
CA VAL A 198 10.32 -2.07 17.49
C VAL A 198 10.75 -1.80 16.06
N ARG A 199 10.35 -0.66 15.52
CA ARG A 199 10.73 -0.23 14.18
C ARG A 199 11.44 1.12 14.28
N ALA A 200 12.49 1.30 13.48
CA ALA A 200 13.14 2.57 13.25
C ALA A 200 13.43 2.74 11.77
N GLU A 201 13.11 3.90 11.22
CA GLU A 201 13.40 4.28 9.85
C GLU A 201 14.14 5.61 9.83
N TYR A 202 15.14 5.73 8.96
CA TYR A 202 15.82 6.98 8.66
C TYR A 202 15.77 7.24 7.17
N ARG A 203 15.49 8.48 6.77
CA ARG A 203 15.51 8.94 5.37
C ARG A 203 16.40 10.14 5.21
N LEU A 204 17.14 10.14 4.10
CA LEU A 204 17.99 11.22 3.66
C LEU A 204 17.49 11.74 2.31
N PHE A 205 17.15 13.02 2.24
CA PHE A 205 16.69 13.74 1.05
C PHE A 205 17.78 14.68 0.61
N LEU A 206 18.56 14.33 -0.39
CA LEU A 206 19.59 15.21 -0.92
C LEU A 206 18.99 16.03 -2.06
N GLU A 207 19.35 17.30 -2.13
CA GLU A 207 18.92 18.18 -3.22
C GLU A 207 19.43 17.65 -4.56
N HIS A 208 18.53 17.48 -5.53
CA HIS A 208 18.82 16.88 -6.85
C HIS A 208 19.43 15.47 -6.82
N SER A 209 19.21 14.72 -5.77
CA SER A 209 19.77 13.39 -5.55
C SER A 209 18.70 12.40 -5.14
N PRO A 210 18.97 11.08 -5.25
CA PRO A 210 18.06 10.05 -4.76
C PRO A 210 17.72 10.24 -3.29
N ILE A 211 16.53 9.76 -2.91
CA ILE A 211 16.14 9.60 -1.51
C ILE A 211 16.67 8.26 -1.05
N TYR A 212 17.52 8.27 -0.03
CA TYR A 212 17.99 7.07 0.63
C TYR A 212 17.15 6.76 1.86
N SER A 213 16.90 5.49 2.13
CA SER A 213 16.19 5.03 3.31
C SER A 213 16.84 3.81 3.93
N VAL A 214 16.83 3.75 5.26
CA VAL A 214 17.24 2.57 6.01
C VAL A 214 16.17 2.32 7.06
N GLU A 215 15.70 1.08 7.14
CA GLU A 215 14.72 0.66 8.12
C GLU A 215 15.16 -0.62 8.81
N LEU A 216 14.99 -0.62 10.13
CA LEU A 216 15.23 -1.77 11.00
C LEU A 216 13.94 -2.08 11.76
N ILE A 217 13.49 -3.32 11.68
CA ILE A 217 12.39 -3.83 12.49
C ILE A 217 12.91 -5.01 13.31
N SER A 218 12.70 -4.98 14.61
CA SER A 218 13.10 -6.04 15.53
C SER A 218 11.90 -6.63 16.25
N ARG A 219 11.79 -7.96 16.22
CA ARG A 219 10.83 -8.71 17.04
C ARG A 219 11.42 -8.90 18.44
N VAL A 220 10.85 -8.20 19.42
CA VAL A 220 11.45 -8.07 20.76
C VAL A 220 11.64 -9.42 21.46
N SER A 221 10.67 -10.33 21.34
CA SER A 221 10.68 -11.61 22.09
C SER A 221 11.68 -12.65 21.59
N THR A 222 12.19 -12.51 20.35
CA THR A 222 13.00 -13.55 19.69
C THR A 222 14.29 -13.04 19.09
N SER A 223 14.61 -11.76 19.24
CA SER A 223 15.76 -11.07 18.63
C SER A 223 15.84 -11.29 17.09
N LYS A 224 14.69 -11.50 16.45
CA LYS A 224 14.59 -11.60 15.00
C LYS A 224 14.53 -10.21 14.40
N THR A 225 15.14 -10.02 13.23
CA THR A 225 15.27 -8.72 12.60
C THR A 225 14.86 -8.73 11.14
N LYS A 226 14.35 -7.61 10.68
CA LYS A 226 14.17 -7.25 9.27
C LYS A 226 14.91 -5.94 9.03
N ILE A 227 15.77 -5.91 8.02
CA ILE A 227 16.51 -4.71 7.61
C ILE A 227 16.14 -4.44 6.16
N VAL A 228 15.88 -3.17 5.84
CA VAL A 228 15.62 -2.73 4.47
C VAL A 228 16.46 -1.48 4.20
N ILE A 229 17.15 -1.47 3.07
CA ILE A 229 17.91 -0.31 2.58
C ILE A 229 17.33 0.02 1.21
N GLY A 230 16.85 1.25 1.02
CA GLY A 230 16.18 1.68 -0.19
C GLY A 230 16.77 2.92 -0.81
N ILE A 231 16.55 3.04 -2.11
CA ILE A 231 16.86 4.22 -2.92
C ILE A 231 15.66 4.50 -3.82
N GLU A 232 15.21 5.75 -3.84
CA GLU A 232 14.11 6.22 -4.68
C GLU A 232 14.57 7.46 -5.47
N ASP A 233 14.34 7.45 -6.78
CA ASP A 233 14.68 8.59 -7.64
C ASP A 233 13.87 8.52 -8.95
N SER A 234 14.14 9.47 -9.84
CA SER A 234 13.65 9.48 -11.22
C SER A 234 14.79 9.77 -12.19
N LEU A 235 14.73 9.16 -13.35
CA LEU A 235 15.66 9.43 -14.44
C LEU A 235 14.88 9.73 -15.72
N THR A 236 15.42 10.58 -16.56
CA THR A 236 14.79 10.91 -17.84
C THR A 236 15.25 9.95 -18.93
N LEU A 237 14.34 9.10 -19.43
CA LEU A 237 14.57 8.21 -20.57
C LEU A 237 13.61 8.57 -21.71
N PHE A 238 14.14 8.72 -22.93
CA PHE A 238 13.33 9.05 -24.11
C PHE A 238 12.42 10.27 -23.91
N ARG A 239 12.90 11.31 -23.22
CA ARG A 239 12.18 12.54 -22.86
C ARG A 239 10.98 12.32 -21.93
N LYS A 240 10.97 11.23 -21.19
CA LYS A 240 9.97 10.94 -20.15
C LYS A 240 10.64 10.64 -18.83
N ASP A 241 10.04 11.09 -17.76
CA ASP A 241 10.53 10.78 -16.43
C ASP A 241 10.07 9.38 -16.04
N VAL A 242 11.04 8.54 -15.71
CA VAL A 242 10.87 7.18 -15.21
C VAL A 242 11.21 7.21 -13.74
N GLY A 243 10.18 7.06 -12.90
CA GLY A 243 10.39 6.84 -11.47
C GLY A 243 10.95 5.45 -11.23
N TYR A 244 11.88 5.31 -10.31
CA TYR A 244 12.33 4.01 -9.85
C TYR A 244 12.51 3.98 -8.34
N TYR A 245 12.34 2.78 -7.79
CA TYR A 245 12.58 2.45 -6.41
C TYR A 245 13.30 1.11 -6.36
N ALA A 246 14.46 1.08 -5.71
CA ALA A 246 15.24 -0.14 -5.52
C ALA A 246 15.52 -0.32 -4.04
N TYR A 247 15.41 -1.56 -3.54
CA TYR A 247 15.75 -1.87 -2.17
C TYR A 247 16.36 -3.26 -2.03
N TYR A 248 17.23 -3.36 -1.03
CA TYR A 248 17.73 -4.61 -0.50
C TYR A 248 17.06 -4.86 0.84
N SER A 249 16.69 -6.11 1.13
CA SER A 249 16.12 -6.52 2.40
C SER A 249 16.78 -7.78 2.93
N TYR A 250 16.81 -7.90 4.25
CA TYR A 250 17.11 -9.14 4.96
C TYR A 250 16.02 -9.38 5.99
N VAL A 251 15.46 -10.58 6.02
CA VAL A 251 14.41 -10.98 6.95
C VAL A 251 14.80 -12.28 7.64
N SER A 252 14.90 -12.27 8.97
CA SER A 252 15.16 -13.46 9.76
C SER A 252 14.06 -14.51 9.61
N ASP A 253 14.41 -15.79 9.68
CA ASP A 253 13.42 -16.88 9.69
C ASP A 253 12.42 -16.73 10.84
N ASN A 254 11.16 -17.08 10.58
CA ASN A 254 10.06 -16.99 11.54
C ASN A 254 9.88 -15.59 12.13
N PHE A 255 10.04 -14.56 11.31
CA PHE A 255 9.82 -13.18 11.71
C PHE A 255 8.36 -12.90 12.09
N GLY A 256 7.41 -13.57 11.43
CA GLY A 256 5.97 -13.55 11.73
C GLY A 256 5.23 -12.39 11.07
N ALA A 257 4.13 -11.97 11.68
CA ALA A 257 3.10 -11.10 11.08
C ALA A 257 3.65 -9.82 10.40
N ARG A 258 4.72 -9.24 10.92
CA ARG A 258 5.34 -8.03 10.34
C ARG A 258 6.06 -8.28 9.01
N ALA A 259 6.32 -9.53 8.64
CA ALA A 259 6.76 -9.92 7.31
C ALA A 259 5.58 -10.44 6.47
N GLU A 260 4.68 -11.21 7.08
CA GLU A 260 3.58 -11.90 6.40
C GLU A 260 2.50 -10.95 5.88
N LEU A 261 2.22 -9.86 6.62
CA LEU A 261 1.20 -8.86 6.29
C LEU A 261 1.72 -7.65 5.49
N THR A 262 2.92 -7.75 4.91
CA THR A 262 3.47 -6.67 4.08
C THR A 262 2.98 -6.73 2.63
N GLU A 263 3.09 -5.61 1.90
CA GLU A 263 2.78 -5.57 0.47
C GLU A 263 3.72 -6.41 -0.39
N ASP A 264 4.88 -6.74 0.15
CA ASP A 264 5.96 -7.32 -0.62
C ASP A 264 5.92 -8.83 -0.64
N PHE A 265 6.34 -9.37 -1.75
CA PHE A 265 6.62 -10.77 -1.92
C PHE A 265 7.96 -11.12 -1.24
N ILE A 266 8.10 -10.77 0.04
CA ILE A 266 9.33 -11.03 0.78
C ILE A 266 9.21 -12.36 1.50
N THR A 267 10.13 -13.25 1.16
CA THR A 267 10.42 -14.44 1.97
C THR A 267 11.48 -14.09 3.01
N THR A 268 11.77 -15.02 3.91
CA THR A 268 12.95 -14.95 4.80
C THR A 268 14.24 -15.00 3.99
N GLY A 269 15.33 -14.51 4.57
CA GLY A 269 16.63 -14.43 3.89
C GLY A 269 16.88 -13.08 3.21
N HIS A 270 17.70 -13.09 2.20
CA HIS A 270 18.12 -11.92 1.44
C HIS A 270 17.19 -11.65 0.25
N GLY A 271 17.00 -10.37 -0.07
CA GLY A 271 16.17 -9.96 -1.20
C GLY A 271 16.62 -8.65 -1.83
N LEU A 272 16.48 -8.56 -3.14
CA LEU A 272 16.65 -7.35 -3.94
C LEU A 272 15.38 -7.12 -4.74
N SER A 273 14.87 -5.89 -4.71
CA SER A 273 13.68 -5.50 -5.48
C SER A 273 13.96 -4.21 -6.23
N ILE A 274 13.48 -4.16 -7.48
CA ILE A 274 13.52 -2.94 -8.30
C ILE A 274 12.15 -2.75 -8.89
N GLU A 275 11.55 -1.59 -8.64
CA GLU A 275 10.29 -1.15 -9.26
C GLU A 275 10.56 0.07 -10.13
N SER A 276 9.82 0.21 -11.22
CA SER A 276 9.84 1.40 -12.05
C SER A 276 8.44 1.71 -12.59
N ASP A 277 8.15 2.99 -12.77
CA ASP A 277 6.94 3.43 -13.44
C ASP A 277 7.20 4.60 -14.40
N ILE A 278 6.41 4.66 -15.45
CA ILE A 278 6.50 5.70 -16.49
C ILE A 278 5.09 6.13 -16.94
N ALA A 279 4.89 7.43 -17.10
CA ALA A 279 3.67 7.96 -17.69
C ALA A 279 3.62 7.64 -19.19
N LEU A 280 2.49 7.06 -19.65
CA LEU A 280 2.24 6.75 -21.05
C LEU A 280 1.47 7.87 -21.75
N LEU A 281 1.52 7.91 -23.11
CA LEU A 281 0.69 8.73 -23.98
C LEU A 281 0.65 10.23 -23.61
N ASN A 282 1.70 10.77 -23.00
CA ASN A 282 1.75 12.14 -22.46
C ASN A 282 0.57 12.44 -21.49
N SER A 283 0.00 11.42 -20.89
CA SER A 283 -1.10 11.49 -19.93
C SER A 283 -0.64 11.03 -18.57
N LYS A 284 -0.90 11.85 -17.55
CA LYS A 284 -0.66 11.46 -16.15
C LYS A 284 -1.59 10.34 -15.67
N ASN A 285 -2.66 10.08 -16.40
CA ASN A 285 -3.65 9.06 -16.05
C ASN A 285 -3.21 7.65 -16.45
N TRP A 286 -2.41 7.50 -17.49
CA TRP A 286 -1.88 6.23 -17.93
C TRP A 286 -0.46 6.03 -17.44
N LYS A 287 -0.20 4.88 -16.82
CA LYS A 287 1.13 4.48 -16.36
C LYS A 287 1.45 3.06 -16.80
N ALA A 288 2.67 2.83 -17.29
CA ALA A 288 3.27 1.49 -17.30
C ALA A 288 4.13 1.32 -16.07
N PHE A 289 4.26 0.11 -15.58
CA PHE A 289 5.13 -0.23 -14.46
C PHE A 289 5.76 -1.60 -14.65
N ALA A 290 6.95 -1.75 -14.09
CA ALA A 290 7.67 -3.02 -14.05
C ALA A 290 8.25 -3.24 -12.65
N ARG A 291 8.38 -4.50 -12.23
CA ARG A 291 9.03 -4.87 -10.99
C ARG A 291 9.80 -6.17 -11.18
N LEU A 292 11.01 -6.21 -10.63
CA LEU A 292 11.84 -7.41 -10.51
C LEU A 292 12.15 -7.63 -9.03
N ASP A 293 11.85 -8.82 -8.53
CA ASP A 293 12.21 -9.27 -7.19
C ASP A 293 13.11 -10.51 -7.30
N LEU A 294 14.22 -10.47 -6.59
CA LEU A 294 15.18 -11.57 -6.49
C LEU A 294 15.38 -11.87 -5.00
N PHE A 295 14.92 -13.02 -4.56
CA PHE A 295 15.05 -13.50 -3.17
C PHE A 295 15.76 -14.86 -3.14
N ASP A 296 16.33 -15.23 -2.00
CA ASP A 296 17.07 -16.48 -1.84
C ASP A 296 16.32 -17.71 -2.37
N GLN A 297 14.99 -17.73 -2.21
CA GLN A 297 14.17 -18.89 -2.56
C GLN A 297 13.30 -18.69 -3.80
N ASN A 298 13.07 -17.44 -4.21
CA ASN A 298 12.10 -17.11 -5.24
C ASN A 298 12.50 -15.87 -6.03
N SER A 299 12.10 -15.83 -7.30
CA SER A 299 12.16 -14.63 -8.11
C SER A 299 10.77 -14.29 -8.65
N ARG A 300 10.53 -13.01 -8.91
CA ARG A 300 9.30 -12.53 -9.51
C ARG A 300 9.58 -11.41 -10.51
N PHE A 301 8.92 -11.49 -11.65
CA PHE A 301 8.86 -10.41 -12.63
C PHE A 301 7.41 -9.96 -12.82
N ILE A 302 7.17 -8.67 -12.76
CA ILE A 302 5.87 -8.06 -13.02
C ILE A 302 6.03 -7.02 -14.12
N LEU A 303 5.10 -7.02 -15.06
CA LEU A 303 4.93 -5.96 -16.05
C LEU A 303 3.45 -5.60 -16.12
N GLY A 304 3.14 -4.31 -16.14
CA GLY A 304 1.75 -3.91 -16.16
C GLY A 304 1.48 -2.50 -16.65
N VAL A 305 0.20 -2.21 -16.82
CA VAL A 305 -0.33 -0.91 -17.19
C VAL A 305 -1.51 -0.56 -16.29
N GLY A 306 -1.63 0.71 -15.98
CA GLY A 306 -2.72 1.21 -15.16
C GLY A 306 -3.30 2.50 -15.70
N TYR A 307 -4.56 2.73 -15.35
CA TYR A 307 -5.28 3.97 -15.65
C TYR A 307 -5.99 4.50 -14.41
N THR A 308 -6.02 5.82 -14.26
CA THR A 308 -6.67 6.51 -13.15
C THR A 308 -7.74 7.44 -13.67
N PHE A 309 -8.97 7.36 -13.11
CA PHE A 309 -10.10 8.25 -13.31
C PHE A 309 -10.39 9.07 -12.06
N GLY A 310 -10.94 10.27 -12.20
CA GLY A 310 -11.36 11.12 -11.10
C GLY A 310 -10.43 12.25 -10.78
#